data_ce758b565f69e6291ee12f846914c2d1
#
_entry.id   ce758b565f69e6291ee12f846914c2d1
#
_cell.length_a   1.000
_cell.length_b   1.000
_cell.length_c   1.000
_cell.angle_alpha   90.00
_cell.angle_beta   90.00
_cell.angle_gamma   90.00
#
_symmetry.space_group_name_H-M   'P 1'
#
loop_
_entity.id
_entity.type
_entity.pdbx_description
1 polymer ?
#
loop_
_entity_poly.entity_id
_entity_poly.type
_entity_poly.pdbx_seq_one_letter_code
_entity_poly.pdbx_strand_id
1 'polypeptide(L)' 'MSDVEAKGTAKVVPIEQYYNDISRIIDDAEWMGDDDVVELYLPEKEQIKRQMDDGDLWYPNF' A
#
# COMPACT_ATOMS: atom_id res chain seq x y z
N MET A 1 12.57 7.51 23.91
CA MET A 1 12.10 7.45 23.61
C MET A 1 11.86 7.38 22.58
N SER A 2 12.09 7.35 22.14
CA SER A 2 11.97 7.19 21.09
C SER A 2 10.84 6.81 20.47
N ASP A 3 10.21 6.15 20.87
CA ASP A 3 9.01 5.80 20.40
C ASP A 3 8.22 6.92 20.06
N VAL A 4 8.44 7.92 20.63
CA VAL A 4 7.72 9.06 20.37
C VAL A 4 7.77 9.41 18.96
N GLU A 5 8.91 9.49 18.44
CA GLU A 5 8.99 9.89 17.14
C GLU A 5 8.38 8.92 16.27
N ALA A 6 8.52 7.72 16.58
CA ALA A 6 7.96 6.76 15.71
C ALA A 6 6.51 6.97 15.55
N LYS A 7 5.84 7.28 16.60
CA LYS A 7 4.46 7.39 16.46
C LYS A 7 4.07 8.68 15.97
N GLY A 8 4.80 9.64 16.30
CA GLY A 8 4.41 10.94 15.87
C GLY A 8 4.45 11.06 14.40
N THR A 9 5.28 10.33 13.76
CA THR A 9 5.39 10.49 12.37
C THR A 9 4.58 9.52 11.65
N ALA A 10 3.89 9.97 10.70
CA ALA A 10 3.20 9.11 9.81
C ALA A 10 4.25 8.32 9.07
N LYS A 11 4.04 7.05 8.94
CA LYS A 11 4.95 6.24 8.24
C LYS A 11 4.77 6.45 6.78
N VAL A 12 5.68 7.15 6.17
CA VAL A 12 5.62 7.43 4.75
C VAL A 12 6.59 6.48 4.07
N VAL A 13 6.11 5.75 3.08
CA VAL A 13 6.96 4.81 2.37
C VAL A 13 6.96 5.16 0.89
N PRO A 14 7.98 4.74 0.15
CA PRO A 14 7.95 4.95 -1.30
C PRO A 14 6.71 4.29 -1.89
N ILE A 15 6.02 5.01 -2.74
CA ILE A 15 4.76 4.53 -3.24
C ILE A 15 4.95 3.25 -4.05
N GLU A 16 6.06 3.12 -4.73
CA GLU A 16 6.36 1.91 -5.47
C GLU A 16 6.45 0.71 -4.56
N GLN A 17 7.09 0.89 -3.42
CA GLN A 17 7.22 -0.19 -2.47
C GLN A 17 5.86 -0.59 -1.92
N TYR A 18 5.03 0.40 -1.62
CA TYR A 18 3.71 0.11 -1.09
C TYR A 18 2.87 -0.63 -2.14
N TYR A 19 2.99 -0.20 -3.40
CA TYR A 19 2.29 -0.86 -4.48
C TYR A 19 2.72 -2.33 -4.59
N ASN A 20 4.02 -2.57 -4.50
CA ASN A 20 4.53 -3.93 -4.57
C ASN A 20 4.06 -4.77 -3.40
N ASP A 21 4.01 -4.18 -2.21
CA ASP A 21 3.52 -4.91 -1.04
C ASP A 21 2.07 -5.31 -1.19
N ILE A 22 1.26 -4.40 -1.67
CA ILE A 22 -0.15 -4.69 -1.88
C ILE A 22 -0.33 -5.73 -2.97
N SER A 23 0.46 -5.64 -4.04
CA SER A 23 0.39 -6.62 -5.10
C SER A 23 0.72 -8.00 -4.59
N ARG A 24 1.69 -8.10 -3.69
CA ARG A 24 2.05 -9.37 -3.12
C ARG A 24 0.95 -9.94 -2.26
N ILE A 25 0.32 -9.07 -1.45
CA ILE A 25 -0.79 -9.52 -0.63
C ILE A 25 -1.90 -10.06 -1.51
N ILE A 26 -2.20 -9.39 -2.61
CA ILE A 26 -3.24 -9.83 -3.51
C ILE A 26 -2.86 -11.16 -4.16
N ASP A 27 -1.61 -11.28 -4.59
CA ASP A 27 -1.16 -12.51 -5.21
C ASP A 27 -1.27 -13.69 -4.24
N ASP A 28 -0.86 -13.48 -3.00
CA ASP A 28 -0.97 -14.51 -2.00
C ASP A 28 -2.42 -14.88 -1.75
N ALA A 29 -3.29 -13.90 -1.66
CA ALA A 29 -4.70 -14.15 -1.42
C ALA A 29 -5.31 -14.94 -2.57
N GLU A 30 -4.93 -14.60 -3.79
CA GLU A 30 -5.43 -15.35 -4.94
C GLU A 30 -4.96 -16.79 -4.91
N TRP A 31 -3.72 -16.97 -4.55
CA TRP A 31 -3.16 -18.31 -4.46
C TRP A 31 -3.88 -19.14 -3.42
N MET A 32 -4.27 -18.53 -2.32
CA MET A 32 -4.95 -19.24 -1.26
C MET A 32 -6.47 -19.28 -1.44
N GLY A 33 -6.97 -18.62 -2.44
CA GLY A 33 -8.40 -18.58 -2.66
C GLY A 33 -9.13 -17.62 -1.74
N ASP A 34 -8.44 -16.60 -1.23
CA ASP A 34 -9.00 -15.70 -0.27
C ASP A 34 -9.60 -14.50 -0.99
N ASP A 35 -10.75 -14.70 -1.60
CA ASP A 35 -11.35 -13.67 -2.42
C ASP A 35 -11.69 -12.40 -1.65
N ASP A 36 -12.01 -12.54 -0.38
CA ASP A 36 -12.34 -11.37 0.43
C ASP A 36 -11.16 -10.43 0.52
N VAL A 37 -9.97 -10.97 0.71
CA VAL A 37 -8.78 -10.15 0.81
C VAL A 37 -8.49 -9.49 -0.54
N VAL A 38 -8.67 -10.24 -1.62
CA VAL A 38 -8.44 -9.68 -2.95
C VAL A 38 -9.38 -8.50 -3.18
N GLU A 39 -10.65 -8.66 -2.86
CA GLU A 39 -11.62 -7.61 -3.07
C GLU A 39 -11.32 -6.40 -2.18
N LEU A 40 -10.77 -6.65 -1.02
CA LEU A 40 -10.46 -5.56 -0.12
C LEU A 40 -9.31 -4.71 -0.64
N TYR A 41 -8.30 -5.32 -1.24
CA TYR A 41 -7.11 -4.61 -1.63
C TYR A 41 -7.07 -4.18 -3.10
N LEU A 42 -7.90 -4.77 -3.94
CA LEU A 42 -7.90 -4.38 -5.35
C LEU A 42 -8.17 -2.89 -5.57
N PRO A 43 -9.20 -2.32 -4.92
CA PRO A 43 -9.44 -0.89 -5.12
C PRO A 43 -8.28 -0.04 -4.65
N GLU A 44 -7.64 -0.45 -3.57
CA GLU A 44 -6.51 0.30 -3.06
C GLU A 44 -5.34 0.21 -4.02
N LYS A 45 -5.09 -0.95 -4.58
CA LYS A 45 -4.02 -1.11 -5.54
C LYS A 45 -4.24 -0.20 -6.74
N GLU A 46 -5.45 -0.13 -7.23
CA GLU A 46 -5.75 0.72 -8.37
C GLU A 46 -5.58 2.19 -8.03
N GLN A 47 -5.97 2.56 -6.82
CA GLN A 47 -5.81 3.94 -6.40
C GLN A 47 -4.34 4.32 -6.32
N ILE A 48 -3.52 3.43 -5.78
CA ILE A 48 -2.09 3.69 -5.69
C ILE A 48 -1.48 3.80 -7.09
N LYS A 49 -1.91 2.94 -8.00
CA LYS A 49 -1.41 3.01 -9.36
C LYS A 49 -1.74 4.35 -9.98
N ARG A 50 -2.94 4.86 -9.71
CA ARG A 50 -3.33 6.15 -10.24
C ARG A 50 -2.47 7.26 -9.65
N GLN A 51 -2.17 7.17 -8.36
CA GLN A 51 -1.30 8.15 -7.73
C GLN A 51 0.09 8.12 -8.35
N MET A 52 0.59 6.93 -8.63
CA MET A 52 1.89 6.81 -9.28
C MET A 52 1.87 7.45 -10.65
N ASP A 53 0.79 7.27 -11.39
CA ASP A 53 0.66 7.90 -12.70
C ASP A 53 0.61 9.42 -12.59
N ASP A 54 0.10 9.93 -11.49
CA ASP A 54 0.06 11.37 -11.26
C ASP A 54 1.42 11.91 -10.83
N GLY A 55 2.38 11.05 -10.57
CA GLY A 55 3.70 11.50 -10.18
C GLY A 55 3.95 11.48 -8.70
N ASP A 56 3.08 10.91 -7.91
CA ASP A 56 3.29 10.82 -6.49
C ASP A 56 4.44 9.88 -6.19
N LEU A 57 5.28 10.26 -5.24
CA LEU A 57 6.44 9.47 -4.90
C LEU A 57 6.30 8.75 -3.57
N TRP A 58 5.39 9.18 -2.74
CA TRP A 58 5.28 8.68 -1.38
C TRP A 58 3.85 8.33 -1.03
N TYR A 59 3.71 7.36 -0.16
CA TYR A 59 2.39 6.99 0.31
C TYR A 59 2.42 6.92 1.84
N PRO A 60 1.46 7.47 2.53
CA PRO A 60 0.31 8.19 1.97
C PRO A 60 0.71 9.52 1.37
N ASN A 61 -0.10 9.96 0.43
CA ASN A 61 0.16 11.21 -0.25
C ASN A 61 -0.44 12.34 0.58
N PHE A 62 0.40 13.20 1.11
CA PHE A 62 -0.08 14.34 1.89
C PHE A 62 -0.11 15.60 1.06
#